data_90701547dc87cabf723e687d6192e582
#
_entry.id   90701547dc87cabf723e687d6192e582
#
_cell.length_a   1.000
_cell.length_b   1.000
_cell.length_c   1.000
_cell.angle_alpha   90.00
_cell.angle_beta   90.00
_cell.angle_gamma   90.00
#
_symmetry.space_group_name_H-M   'P 1'
#
loop_
_entity.id
_entity.type
_entity.pdbx_description
1 polymer ?
#
loop_
_entity_poly.entity_id
_entity_poly.type
_entity_poly.pdbx_seq_one_letter_code
_entity_poly.pdbx_strand_id
1 'polypeptide(L)'
;EVGRAFDVFSLTGQLCILDDGQIFSCDLTPHGQKRKIFTQREPLQGVISAITPFNHPLNMVAHKIAPSIATNNRMVCKPTEKTPLTALLLADVLYEAGMPPEMFQVITGLPEDIGDAMITHPHIDLITFTGSVRVGKYIAEKAGYRRTILELGGNAPLIIMEDADLERASSLAVAGATKNSGQRCTAVKRILAEEQIADDLIGKIVEKASKLKCGDPSDLQTDVGTVIDEKSAMLFESRIKDAVSLGARKLYGNERQGALFHPTVVDHVQWDCELVMEETFGPAIPVIRVKDIDNAIQVANGTSFGLSSGVCTNRLDYITRFINELNHGTVNIWEVPGYRIEMSPFGGIKDSGLGYKEGVIEAMKSFTNIKTFSMPWM
;
A
#
# COMPACT_ATOMS: atom_id res chain seq x y z
N GLU A 1 12.82 4.79 5.66
CA GLU A 1 12.61 3.53 4.94
C GLU A 1 13.48 2.41 5.50
N VAL A 2 14.77 2.65 5.73
CA VAL A 2 15.72 1.65 6.28
C VAL A 2 15.22 1.04 7.58
N GLY A 3 14.78 1.85 8.55
CA GLY A 3 14.24 1.34 9.82
C GLY A 3 13.06 0.37 9.62
N ARG A 4 12.14 0.66 8.72
CA ARG A 4 11.02 -0.22 8.41
C ARG A 4 11.48 -1.54 7.77
N ALA A 5 12.45 -1.50 6.87
CA ALA A 5 13.02 -2.71 6.28
C ALA A 5 13.73 -3.56 7.35
N PHE A 6 14.46 -2.92 8.28
CA PHE A 6 15.05 -3.58 9.43
C PHE A 6 13.98 -4.29 10.29
N ASP A 7 12.86 -3.61 10.58
CA ASP A 7 11.76 -4.21 11.33
C ASP A 7 11.16 -5.43 10.61
N VAL A 8 11.01 -5.36 9.28
CA VAL A 8 10.53 -6.50 8.48
C VAL A 8 11.44 -7.71 8.65
N PHE A 9 12.76 -7.56 8.47
CA PHE A 9 13.71 -8.68 8.64
C PHE A 9 13.76 -9.18 10.07
N SER A 10 13.77 -8.27 11.05
CA SER A 10 13.84 -8.59 12.48
C SER A 10 12.63 -9.40 12.95
N LEU A 11 11.43 -8.93 12.60
CA LEU A 11 10.17 -9.60 12.94
C LEU A 11 10.02 -10.93 12.21
N THR A 12 10.42 -10.99 10.94
CA THR A 12 10.40 -12.23 10.15
C THR A 12 11.33 -13.28 10.76
N GLY A 13 12.55 -12.87 11.17
CA GLY A 13 13.50 -13.76 11.84
C GLY A 13 12.96 -14.33 13.15
N GLN A 14 12.25 -13.51 13.94
CA GLN A 14 11.59 -13.99 15.17
C GLN A 14 10.48 -14.99 14.88
N LEU A 15 9.76 -14.84 13.79
CA LEU A 15 8.65 -15.73 13.41
C LEU A 15 9.11 -17.06 12.82
N CYS A 16 10.35 -17.18 12.36
CA CYS A 16 10.90 -18.44 11.85
C CYS A 16 10.86 -19.60 12.88
N ILE A 17 10.82 -19.28 14.18
CA ILE A 17 10.75 -20.28 15.26
C ILE A 17 9.33 -20.79 15.50
N LEU A 18 8.32 -20.18 14.89
CA LEU A 18 6.91 -20.56 15.08
C LEU A 18 6.47 -21.44 13.91
N ASP A 19 6.04 -22.66 14.22
CA ASP A 19 5.33 -23.51 13.27
C ASP A 19 3.82 -23.21 13.37
N ASP A 20 3.23 -22.70 12.28
CA ASP A 20 1.80 -22.39 12.18
C ASP A 20 0.98 -23.65 11.85
N GLY A 21 1.21 -24.74 12.61
CA GLY A 21 0.51 -26.01 12.47
C GLY A 21 -0.73 -26.09 13.35
N GLN A 22 -1.74 -26.84 12.89
CA GLN A 22 -2.96 -27.12 13.62
C GLN A 22 -3.12 -28.63 13.86
N ILE A 23 -3.83 -29.00 14.92
CA ILE A 23 -4.12 -30.39 15.25
C ILE A 23 -5.64 -30.57 15.39
N PHE A 24 -6.19 -31.51 14.63
CA PHE A 24 -7.62 -31.84 14.65
C PHE A 24 -7.83 -33.25 15.20
N SER A 25 -8.75 -33.41 16.16
CA SER A 25 -9.21 -34.71 16.62
C SER A 25 -10.22 -35.28 15.63
N CYS A 26 -10.09 -36.58 15.29
CA CYS A 26 -10.94 -37.23 14.28
C CYS A 26 -12.12 -38.02 14.89
N ASP A 27 -12.20 -38.11 16.20
CA ASP A 27 -13.22 -38.84 16.95
C ASP A 27 -14.42 -37.98 17.39
N LEU A 28 -14.62 -36.85 16.73
CA LEU A 28 -15.68 -35.88 17.04
C LEU A 28 -17.03 -36.22 16.40
N THR A 29 -17.09 -37.24 15.55
CA THR A 29 -18.32 -37.68 14.87
C THR A 29 -18.53 -39.16 15.02
N PRO A 30 -19.77 -39.69 14.84
CA PRO A 30 -20.06 -41.12 14.89
C PRO A 30 -19.24 -41.98 13.92
N HIS A 31 -18.72 -41.39 12.87
CA HIS A 31 -17.87 -42.04 11.86
C HIS A 31 -16.38 -41.83 12.10
N GLY A 32 -16.03 -41.06 13.13
CA GLY A 32 -14.67 -40.72 13.48
C GLY A 32 -13.84 -41.90 13.93
N GLN A 33 -12.55 -41.80 13.74
CA GLN A 33 -11.58 -42.82 14.18
C GLN A 33 -10.65 -42.23 15.23
N LYS A 34 -10.03 -43.07 16.04
CA LYS A 34 -8.97 -42.66 16.98
C LYS A 34 -7.71 -42.29 16.21
N ARG A 35 -7.76 -41.12 15.58
CA ARG A 35 -6.67 -40.53 14.83
C ARG A 35 -6.61 -39.04 15.11
N LYS A 36 -5.49 -38.41 14.77
CA LYS A 36 -5.37 -36.96 14.68
C LYS A 36 -4.87 -36.57 13.28
N ILE A 37 -5.36 -35.45 12.78
CA ILE A 37 -4.86 -34.78 11.58
C ILE A 37 -4.01 -33.61 12.04
N PHE A 38 -2.87 -33.51 11.42
CA PHE A 38 -1.92 -32.40 11.60
C PHE A 38 -1.82 -31.59 10.31
N THR A 39 -1.59 -30.31 10.46
CA THR A 39 -1.18 -29.46 9.33
C THR A 39 0.26 -28.99 9.54
N GLN A 40 0.99 -28.87 8.48
CA GLN A 40 2.29 -28.19 8.43
C GLN A 40 2.38 -27.32 7.20
N ARG A 41 3.22 -26.29 7.24
CA ARG A 41 3.49 -25.44 6.08
C ARG A 41 4.75 -25.91 5.38
N GLU A 42 4.69 -25.99 4.07
CA GLU A 42 5.82 -26.37 3.22
C GLU A 42 6.14 -25.24 2.24
N PRO A 43 7.42 -25.04 1.88
CA PRO A 43 7.78 -24.07 0.86
C PRO A 43 7.12 -24.43 -0.49
N LEU A 44 7.05 -23.47 -1.38
CA LEU A 44 6.62 -23.69 -2.77
C LEU A 44 7.66 -24.56 -3.47
N GLN A 45 7.23 -25.34 -4.46
CA GLN A 45 8.15 -26.20 -5.22
C GLN A 45 8.94 -25.41 -6.28
N GLY A 46 8.33 -24.38 -6.83
CA GLY A 46 8.95 -23.49 -7.82
C GLY A 46 9.57 -22.24 -7.20
N VAL A 47 9.51 -21.16 -7.95
CA VAL A 47 10.14 -19.88 -7.64
C VAL A 47 9.07 -18.81 -7.43
N ILE A 48 9.31 -17.91 -6.51
CA ILE A 48 8.51 -16.69 -6.35
C ILE A 48 9.06 -15.64 -7.31
N SER A 49 8.19 -15.10 -8.15
CA SER A 49 8.46 -13.91 -8.97
C SER A 49 8.01 -12.67 -8.22
N ALA A 50 8.94 -11.79 -7.87
CA ALA A 50 8.68 -10.54 -7.18
C ALA A 50 8.92 -9.34 -8.11
N ILE A 51 7.94 -8.44 -8.21
CA ILE A 51 8.06 -7.22 -9.03
C ILE A 51 7.70 -6.02 -8.13
N THR A 52 8.62 -5.06 -8.00
CA THR A 52 8.53 -3.99 -7.01
C THR A 52 8.56 -2.59 -7.61
N PRO A 53 7.87 -1.60 -6.98
CA PRO A 53 7.76 -0.23 -7.45
C PRO A 53 8.95 0.64 -7.01
N PHE A 54 8.94 1.91 -7.44
CA PHE A 54 10.00 2.88 -7.18
C PHE A 54 9.90 3.63 -5.84
N ASN A 55 8.70 3.73 -5.28
CA ASN A 55 8.42 4.70 -4.22
C ASN A 55 8.95 4.32 -2.83
N HIS A 56 9.20 3.03 -2.59
CA HIS A 56 9.89 2.50 -1.41
C HIS A 56 10.80 1.34 -1.83
N PRO A 57 11.93 1.64 -2.53
CA PRO A 57 12.72 0.63 -3.24
C PRO A 57 13.39 -0.40 -2.34
N LEU A 58 13.60 -0.11 -1.06
CA LEU A 58 14.11 -1.07 -0.08
C LEU A 58 12.96 -1.81 0.62
N ASN A 59 11.99 -1.08 1.16
CA ASN A 59 10.97 -1.69 2.03
C ASN A 59 10.03 -2.62 1.25
N MET A 60 9.72 -2.29 -0.02
CA MET A 60 8.87 -3.16 -0.85
C MET A 60 9.59 -4.46 -1.26
N VAL A 61 10.91 -4.43 -1.39
CA VAL A 61 11.71 -5.65 -1.60
C VAL A 61 11.81 -6.44 -0.30
N ALA A 62 12.07 -5.78 0.83
CA ALA A 62 12.15 -6.43 2.15
C ALA A 62 10.87 -7.20 2.50
N HIS A 63 9.68 -6.61 2.27
CA HIS A 63 8.39 -7.27 2.49
C HIS A 63 8.15 -8.53 1.66
N LYS A 64 8.90 -8.71 0.57
CA LYS A 64 8.81 -9.89 -0.28
C LYS A 64 9.92 -10.90 0.03
N ILE A 65 11.16 -10.44 0.15
CA ILE A 65 12.29 -11.36 0.33
C ILE A 65 12.40 -11.91 1.75
N ALA A 66 12.15 -11.13 2.79
CA ALA A 66 12.28 -11.62 4.16
C ALA A 66 11.29 -12.79 4.45
N PRO A 67 9.99 -12.69 4.15
CA PRO A 67 9.08 -13.83 4.27
C PRO A 67 9.46 -15.01 3.37
N SER A 68 10.03 -14.75 2.19
CA SER A 68 10.48 -15.81 1.28
C SER A 68 11.64 -16.63 1.89
N ILE A 69 12.61 -15.96 2.49
CA ILE A 69 13.72 -16.61 3.20
C ILE A 69 13.18 -17.42 4.39
N ALA A 70 12.32 -16.80 5.22
CA ALA A 70 11.76 -17.42 6.41
C ALA A 70 10.95 -18.68 6.11
N THR A 71 10.38 -18.78 4.94
CA THR A 71 9.60 -19.94 4.47
C THR A 71 10.38 -20.85 3.52
N ASN A 72 11.70 -20.69 3.46
CA ASN A 72 12.63 -21.50 2.65
C ASN A 72 12.28 -21.52 1.16
N ASN A 73 11.89 -20.40 0.60
CA ASN A 73 11.58 -20.25 -0.83
C ASN A 73 12.76 -19.66 -1.61
N ARG A 74 12.69 -19.81 -2.92
CA ARG A 74 13.56 -19.13 -3.88
C ARG A 74 12.80 -17.99 -4.53
N MET A 75 13.46 -16.84 -4.72
CA MET A 75 12.84 -15.66 -5.29
C MET A 75 13.71 -15.02 -6.37
N VAL A 76 13.09 -14.67 -7.47
CA VAL A 76 13.66 -13.76 -8.48
C VAL A 76 12.91 -12.43 -8.36
N CYS A 77 13.65 -11.36 -8.11
CA CYS A 77 13.10 -10.00 -7.93
C CYS A 77 13.47 -9.12 -9.12
N LYS A 78 12.46 -8.50 -9.72
CA LYS A 78 12.62 -7.42 -10.68
C LYS A 78 12.24 -6.11 -9.98
N PRO A 79 13.20 -5.31 -9.49
CA PRO A 79 12.91 -3.93 -9.10
C PRO A 79 12.58 -3.10 -10.35
N THR A 80 11.89 -1.99 -10.14
CA THR A 80 11.70 -1.04 -11.24
C THR A 80 13.05 -0.54 -11.77
N GLU A 81 13.12 -0.27 -13.07
CA GLU A 81 14.27 0.32 -13.74
C GLU A 81 14.60 1.74 -13.25
N LYS A 82 13.67 2.39 -12.56
CA LYS A 82 13.85 3.73 -11.99
C LYS A 82 14.71 3.74 -10.72
N THR A 83 14.65 2.68 -9.89
CA THR A 83 15.37 2.61 -8.60
C THR A 83 15.92 1.21 -8.32
N PRO A 84 16.73 0.62 -9.22
CA PRO A 84 17.15 -0.77 -9.11
C PRO A 84 18.29 -0.99 -8.10
N LEU A 85 19.11 0.03 -7.84
CA LEU A 85 20.36 -0.11 -7.08
C LEU A 85 20.16 -0.58 -5.64
N THR A 86 19.04 -0.16 -5.00
CA THR A 86 18.73 -0.54 -3.63
C THR A 86 18.48 -2.04 -3.48
N ALA A 87 17.79 -2.65 -4.45
CA ALA A 87 17.52 -4.09 -4.43
C ALA A 87 18.81 -4.91 -4.70
N LEU A 88 19.68 -4.42 -5.59
CA LEU A 88 20.99 -5.03 -5.85
C LEU A 88 21.87 -5.00 -4.60
N LEU A 89 21.99 -3.83 -3.96
CA LEU A 89 22.75 -3.70 -2.73
C LEU A 89 22.18 -4.58 -1.60
N LEU A 90 20.85 -4.70 -1.49
CA LEU A 90 20.25 -5.61 -0.52
C LEU A 90 20.63 -7.08 -0.78
N ALA A 91 20.70 -7.49 -2.04
CA ALA A 91 21.15 -8.83 -2.38
C ALA A 91 22.62 -9.08 -1.93
N ASP A 92 23.51 -8.12 -2.20
CA ASP A 92 24.90 -8.20 -1.75
C ASP A 92 25.00 -8.32 -0.22
N VAL A 93 24.27 -7.49 0.52
CA VAL A 93 24.21 -7.54 2.01
C VAL A 93 23.71 -8.90 2.50
N LEU A 94 22.71 -9.49 1.86
CA LEU A 94 22.19 -10.81 2.22
C LEU A 94 23.21 -11.93 1.93
N TYR A 95 23.93 -11.84 0.82
CA TYR A 95 25.00 -12.81 0.50
C TYR A 95 26.18 -12.71 1.47
N GLU A 96 26.59 -11.50 1.82
CA GLU A 96 27.63 -11.27 2.84
C GLU A 96 27.19 -11.80 4.23
N ALA A 97 25.88 -11.78 4.53
CA ALA A 97 25.32 -12.38 5.74
C ALA A 97 25.24 -13.92 5.67
N GLY A 98 25.69 -14.56 4.59
CA GLY A 98 25.74 -16.02 4.44
C GLY A 98 24.51 -16.64 3.78
N MET A 99 23.61 -15.86 3.18
CA MET A 99 22.48 -16.40 2.43
C MET A 99 22.98 -17.05 1.12
N PRO A 100 22.55 -18.29 0.79
CA PRO A 100 22.87 -18.90 -0.51
C PRO A 100 22.33 -18.04 -1.67
N PRO A 101 23.15 -17.73 -2.69
CA PRO A 101 22.73 -16.86 -3.80
C PRO A 101 21.50 -17.38 -4.57
N GLU A 102 21.28 -18.70 -4.56
CA GLU A 102 20.14 -19.32 -5.23
C GLU A 102 18.80 -19.00 -4.56
N MET A 103 18.80 -18.51 -3.32
CA MET A 103 17.57 -18.14 -2.59
C MET A 103 17.02 -16.79 -3.03
N PHE A 104 17.87 -15.88 -3.47
CA PHE A 104 17.44 -14.56 -3.92
C PHE A 104 18.28 -14.06 -5.08
N GLN A 105 17.65 -13.74 -6.18
CA GLN A 105 18.31 -13.17 -7.34
C GLN A 105 17.58 -11.90 -7.78
N VAL A 106 18.34 -10.85 -8.06
CA VAL A 106 17.82 -9.59 -8.59
C VAL A 106 18.17 -9.49 -10.06
N ILE A 107 17.16 -9.30 -10.90
CA ILE A 107 17.33 -9.07 -12.33
C ILE A 107 16.82 -7.68 -12.69
N THR A 108 17.57 -6.98 -13.53
CA THR A 108 17.18 -5.66 -14.05
C THR A 108 16.86 -5.76 -15.54
N GLY A 109 15.94 -4.92 -16.00
CA GLY A 109 15.53 -4.87 -17.40
C GLY A 109 14.24 -4.09 -17.57
N LEU A 110 13.92 -3.75 -18.79
CA LEU A 110 12.67 -3.06 -19.11
C LEU A 110 11.49 -4.04 -19.00
N PRO A 111 10.31 -3.56 -18.57
CA PRO A 111 9.12 -4.40 -18.46
C PRO A 111 8.76 -5.13 -19.75
N GLU A 112 8.94 -4.49 -20.89
CA GLU A 112 8.68 -5.04 -22.23
C GLU A 112 9.61 -6.21 -22.60
N ASP A 113 10.83 -6.25 -22.06
CA ASP A 113 11.83 -7.28 -22.39
C ASP A 113 11.69 -8.52 -21.52
N ILE A 114 11.48 -8.33 -20.22
CA ILE A 114 11.54 -9.43 -19.25
C ILE A 114 10.24 -9.67 -18.48
N GLY A 115 9.26 -8.76 -18.58
CA GLY A 115 8.04 -8.80 -17.77
C GLY A 115 7.22 -10.06 -17.99
N ASP A 116 6.97 -10.44 -19.24
CA ASP A 116 6.21 -11.65 -19.56
C ASP A 116 6.89 -12.93 -19.06
N ALA A 117 8.22 -13.00 -19.13
CA ALA A 117 8.98 -14.12 -18.60
C ALA A 117 8.84 -14.25 -17.08
N MET A 118 8.82 -13.10 -16.36
CA MET A 118 8.59 -13.06 -14.91
C MET A 118 7.18 -13.53 -14.51
N ILE A 119 6.21 -13.49 -15.43
CA ILE A 119 4.83 -13.87 -15.17
C ILE A 119 4.56 -15.31 -15.62
N THR A 120 5.08 -15.71 -16.80
CA THR A 120 4.63 -16.92 -17.48
C THR A 120 5.62 -18.11 -17.44
N HIS A 121 6.84 -17.90 -16.94
CA HIS A 121 7.85 -18.95 -16.90
C HIS A 121 7.35 -20.19 -16.13
N PRO A 122 7.56 -21.42 -16.63
CA PRO A 122 6.98 -22.64 -16.06
C PRO A 122 7.40 -22.94 -14.62
N HIS A 123 8.55 -22.43 -14.18
CA HIS A 123 9.04 -22.60 -12.79
C HIS A 123 8.52 -21.54 -11.82
N ILE A 124 7.68 -20.60 -12.24
CA ILE A 124 7.04 -19.62 -11.35
C ILE A 124 5.77 -20.23 -10.77
N ASP A 125 5.75 -20.39 -9.46
CA ASP A 125 4.57 -20.87 -8.71
C ASP A 125 3.71 -19.71 -8.17
N LEU A 126 4.37 -18.60 -7.80
CA LEU A 126 3.71 -17.44 -7.21
C LEU A 126 4.30 -16.15 -7.76
N ILE A 127 3.41 -15.20 -8.04
CA ILE A 127 3.78 -13.84 -8.43
C ILE A 127 3.36 -12.89 -7.32
N THR A 128 4.30 -12.11 -6.79
CA THR A 128 4.00 -11.02 -5.86
C THR A 128 4.37 -9.69 -6.52
N PHE A 129 3.38 -8.86 -6.73
CA PHE A 129 3.51 -7.59 -7.43
C PHE A 129 3.01 -6.43 -6.56
N THR A 130 3.77 -5.35 -6.51
CA THR A 130 3.35 -4.06 -5.99
C THR A 130 3.55 -3.01 -7.06
N GLY A 131 2.47 -2.30 -7.43
CA GLY A 131 2.54 -1.29 -8.48
C GLY A 131 1.17 -0.77 -8.93
N SER A 132 1.08 -0.32 -10.19
CA SER A 132 -0.16 0.28 -10.71
C SER A 132 -1.26 -0.75 -10.97
N VAL A 133 -2.52 -0.32 -10.84
CA VAL A 133 -3.72 -1.13 -11.15
C VAL A 133 -3.66 -1.71 -12.57
N ARG A 134 -3.28 -0.91 -13.55
CA ARG A 134 -3.19 -1.34 -14.95
C ARG A 134 -2.25 -2.52 -15.14
N VAL A 135 -1.06 -2.45 -14.52
CA VAL A 135 -0.08 -3.55 -14.60
C VAL A 135 -0.52 -4.75 -13.77
N GLY A 136 -1.13 -4.54 -12.59
CA GLY A 136 -1.69 -5.61 -11.78
C GLY A 136 -2.77 -6.42 -12.51
N LYS A 137 -3.68 -5.75 -13.21
CA LYS A 137 -4.70 -6.41 -14.06
C LYS A 137 -4.06 -7.22 -15.19
N TYR A 138 -3.05 -6.64 -15.87
CA TYR A 138 -2.28 -7.35 -16.89
C TYR A 138 -1.61 -8.62 -16.36
N ILE A 139 -0.97 -8.53 -15.17
CA ILE A 139 -0.36 -9.68 -14.52
C ILE A 139 -1.42 -10.75 -14.19
N ALA A 140 -2.56 -10.35 -13.63
CA ALA A 140 -3.65 -11.28 -13.30
C ALA A 140 -4.16 -12.05 -14.52
N GLU A 141 -4.32 -11.38 -15.66
CA GLU A 141 -4.73 -11.99 -16.92
C GLU A 141 -3.69 -12.98 -17.44
N LYS A 142 -2.39 -12.63 -17.38
CA LYS A 142 -1.29 -13.44 -17.90
C LYS A 142 -0.87 -14.58 -16.98
N ALA A 143 -1.08 -14.44 -15.68
CA ALA A 143 -0.64 -15.43 -14.67
C ALA A 143 -1.33 -16.80 -14.84
N GLY A 144 -2.53 -16.83 -15.39
CA GLY A 144 -3.29 -18.07 -15.57
C GLY A 144 -3.58 -18.73 -14.21
N TYR A 145 -3.15 -19.97 -14.03
CA TYR A 145 -3.42 -20.76 -12.83
C TYR A 145 -2.44 -20.48 -11.67
N ARG A 146 -1.48 -19.58 -11.84
CA ARG A 146 -0.48 -19.25 -10.81
C ARG A 146 -1.10 -18.41 -9.70
N ARG A 147 -0.63 -18.62 -8.49
CA ARG A 147 -1.01 -17.78 -7.36
C ARG A 147 -0.47 -16.36 -7.57
N THR A 148 -1.32 -15.36 -7.35
CA THR A 148 -0.95 -13.95 -7.45
C THR A 148 -1.27 -13.20 -6.16
N ILE A 149 -0.33 -12.38 -5.69
CA ILE A 149 -0.50 -11.41 -4.61
C ILE A 149 -0.27 -10.05 -5.21
N LEU A 150 -1.31 -9.21 -5.22
CA LEU A 150 -1.31 -7.94 -5.90
C LEU A 150 -1.59 -6.82 -4.91
N GLU A 151 -0.59 -5.97 -4.67
CA GLU A 151 -0.71 -4.72 -3.92
C GLU A 151 -0.68 -3.56 -4.91
N LEU A 152 -1.83 -2.98 -5.15
CA LEU A 152 -2.02 -2.04 -6.23
C LEU A 152 -2.22 -0.60 -5.73
N GLY A 153 -2.69 0.27 -6.61
CA GLY A 153 -2.94 1.66 -6.30
C GLY A 153 -3.97 1.85 -5.19
N GLY A 154 -4.00 3.04 -4.65
CA GLY A 154 -4.98 3.45 -3.65
C GLY A 154 -5.38 4.91 -3.84
N ASN A 155 -6.58 5.24 -3.41
CA ASN A 155 -7.12 6.59 -3.46
C ASN A 155 -7.74 6.95 -2.09
N ALA A 156 -6.87 6.89 -1.08
CA ALA A 156 -7.27 6.86 0.32
C ALA A 156 -7.91 8.17 0.80
N PRO A 157 -9.12 8.11 1.37
CA PRO A 157 -9.74 9.25 2.02
C PRO A 157 -9.19 9.46 3.43
N LEU A 158 -9.08 10.73 3.85
CA LEU A 158 -9.07 11.15 5.24
C LEU A 158 -10.39 11.87 5.51
N ILE A 159 -11.24 11.25 6.33
CA ILE A 159 -12.58 11.76 6.65
C ILE A 159 -12.49 12.53 7.96
N ILE A 160 -13.00 13.76 7.98
CA ILE A 160 -12.92 14.66 9.15
C ILE A 160 -14.32 15.15 9.46
N MET A 161 -14.87 14.72 10.62
CA MET A 161 -16.21 15.03 11.06
C MET A 161 -16.22 16.26 11.97
N GLU A 162 -17.41 16.83 12.22
CA GLU A 162 -17.62 18.09 12.93
C GLU A 162 -17.01 18.16 14.35
N ASP A 163 -16.90 17.01 15.01
CA ASP A 163 -16.36 16.87 16.37
C ASP A 163 -14.83 16.73 16.42
N ALA A 164 -14.16 16.79 15.28
CA ALA A 164 -12.73 16.56 15.19
C ALA A 164 -11.90 17.73 15.74
N ASP A 165 -10.78 17.42 16.38
CA ASP A 165 -9.71 18.40 16.64
C ASP A 165 -9.07 18.81 15.31
N LEU A 166 -9.38 20.04 14.85
CA LEU A 166 -8.92 20.53 13.55
C LEU A 166 -7.40 20.75 13.47
N GLU A 167 -6.76 21.03 14.60
CA GLU A 167 -5.31 21.20 14.63
C GLU A 167 -4.59 19.87 14.37
N ARG A 168 -5.04 18.82 15.02
CA ARG A 168 -4.55 17.46 14.81
C ARG A 168 -4.94 16.94 13.43
N ALA A 169 -6.19 17.10 13.01
CA ALA A 169 -6.69 16.62 11.73
C ALA A 169 -5.98 17.27 10.54
N SER A 170 -5.76 18.60 10.58
CA SER A 170 -4.99 19.29 9.53
C SER A 170 -3.54 18.85 9.46
N SER A 171 -2.91 18.53 10.59
CA SER A 171 -1.55 17.98 10.63
C SER A 171 -1.49 16.60 9.98
N LEU A 172 -2.45 15.71 10.28
CA LEU A 172 -2.57 14.39 9.63
C LEU A 172 -2.83 14.54 8.12
N ALA A 173 -3.70 15.48 7.73
CA ALA A 173 -4.03 15.73 6.33
C ALA A 173 -2.79 16.11 5.51
N VAL A 174 -2.04 17.12 5.96
CA VAL A 174 -0.85 17.62 5.26
C VAL A 174 0.26 16.55 5.26
N ALA A 175 0.62 16.00 6.42
CA ALA A 175 1.64 14.96 6.49
C ALA A 175 1.26 13.71 5.68
N GLY A 176 -0.02 13.31 5.72
CA GLY A 176 -0.53 12.18 4.96
C GLY A 176 -0.48 12.39 3.45
N ALA A 177 -0.71 13.59 2.97
CA ALA A 177 -0.71 13.91 1.54
C ALA A 177 0.68 14.21 0.97
N THR A 178 1.62 14.73 1.77
CA THR A 178 2.90 15.27 1.26
C THR A 178 4.12 14.40 1.53
N LYS A 179 4.07 13.51 2.53
CA LYS A 179 5.19 12.61 2.84
C LYS A 179 5.58 11.77 1.63
N ASN A 180 6.87 11.71 1.31
CA ASN A 180 7.42 11.14 0.08
C ASN A 180 6.82 11.78 -1.19
N SER A 181 6.60 13.09 -1.15
CA SER A 181 5.97 13.87 -2.24
C SER A 181 4.62 13.31 -2.68
N GLY A 182 3.85 12.70 -1.75
CA GLY A 182 2.56 12.06 -2.03
C GLY A 182 2.64 10.73 -2.79
N GLN A 183 3.83 10.23 -3.09
CA GLN A 183 4.05 9.02 -3.88
C GLN A 183 3.91 7.73 -3.06
N ARG A 184 2.76 7.57 -2.42
CA ARG A 184 2.41 6.39 -1.63
C ARG A 184 1.00 5.92 -2.00
N CYS A 185 0.81 4.61 -2.13
CA CYS A 185 -0.52 4.02 -2.35
C CYS A 185 -1.51 4.40 -1.23
N THR A 186 -1.00 4.60 0.00
CA THR A 186 -1.77 4.99 1.19
C THR A 186 -1.65 6.47 1.54
N ALA A 187 -1.17 7.34 0.63
CA ALA A 187 -1.20 8.78 0.87
C ALA A 187 -2.64 9.27 0.99
N VAL A 188 -2.86 10.31 1.80
CA VAL A 188 -4.14 11.04 1.78
C VAL A 188 -4.29 11.68 0.40
N LYS A 189 -5.22 11.17 -0.39
CA LYS A 189 -5.49 11.64 -1.76
C LYS A 189 -6.82 12.34 -1.88
N ARG A 190 -7.67 12.22 -0.87
CA ARG A 190 -8.98 12.87 -0.76
C ARG A 190 -9.21 13.26 0.70
N ILE A 191 -9.45 14.53 0.96
CA ILE A 191 -9.94 14.98 2.27
C ILE A 191 -11.44 15.14 2.16
N LEU A 192 -12.20 14.41 2.97
CA LEU A 192 -13.64 14.55 3.09
C LEU A 192 -13.92 15.32 4.38
N ALA A 193 -14.27 16.60 4.25
CA ALA A 193 -14.50 17.48 5.38
C ALA A 193 -16.00 17.75 5.52
N GLU A 194 -16.57 17.58 6.73
CA GLU A 194 -17.94 17.99 6.98
C GLU A 194 -18.09 19.50 6.79
N GLU A 195 -19.16 19.93 6.10
CA GLU A 195 -19.34 21.30 5.62
C GLU A 195 -19.12 22.36 6.69
N GLN A 196 -19.60 22.08 7.92
CA GLN A 196 -19.57 23.02 9.03
C GLN A 196 -18.17 23.41 9.49
N ILE A 197 -17.19 22.52 9.32
CA ILE A 197 -15.80 22.72 9.75
C ILE A 197 -14.84 22.97 8.59
N ALA A 198 -15.32 22.87 7.35
CA ALA A 198 -14.47 22.85 6.17
C ALA A 198 -13.61 24.11 6.03
N ASP A 199 -14.18 25.31 6.22
CA ASP A 199 -13.44 26.56 6.06
C ASP A 199 -12.28 26.70 7.07
N ASP A 200 -12.53 26.41 8.35
CA ASP A 200 -11.52 26.47 9.42
C ASP A 200 -10.43 25.39 9.20
N LEU A 201 -10.85 24.19 8.83
CA LEU A 201 -9.94 23.09 8.54
C LEU A 201 -9.01 23.44 7.35
N ILE A 202 -9.56 23.94 6.27
CA ILE A 202 -8.84 24.29 5.06
C ILE A 202 -7.85 25.42 5.33
N GLY A 203 -8.23 26.43 6.11
CA GLY A 203 -7.34 27.49 6.55
C GLY A 203 -6.07 26.95 7.22
N LYS A 204 -6.24 25.97 8.13
CA LYS A 204 -5.13 25.29 8.80
C LYS A 204 -4.31 24.42 7.86
N ILE A 205 -4.94 23.74 6.91
CA ILE A 205 -4.24 22.93 5.89
C ILE A 205 -3.37 23.82 5.03
N VAL A 206 -3.88 24.93 4.53
CA VAL A 206 -3.12 25.91 3.72
C VAL A 206 -1.95 26.47 4.51
N GLU A 207 -2.17 26.87 5.77
CA GLU A 207 -1.12 27.38 6.66
C GLU A 207 0.01 26.36 6.82
N LYS A 208 -0.31 25.09 7.08
CA LYS A 208 0.69 24.04 7.27
C LYS A 208 1.38 23.66 5.95
N ALA A 209 0.66 23.57 4.86
CA ALA A 209 1.21 23.24 3.54
C ALA A 209 2.18 24.32 3.04
N SER A 210 1.89 25.60 3.32
CA SER A 210 2.74 26.72 2.92
C SER A 210 4.09 26.80 3.66
N LYS A 211 4.22 26.14 4.80
CA LYS A 211 5.46 26.05 5.59
C LYS A 211 6.41 24.97 5.09
N LEU A 212 5.96 24.07 4.21
CA LEU A 212 6.79 22.98 3.71
C LEU A 212 7.85 23.53 2.72
N LYS A 213 9.09 23.16 2.96
CA LYS A 213 10.20 23.49 2.08
C LYS A 213 10.25 22.49 0.92
N CYS A 214 9.99 23.00 -0.29
CA CYS A 214 10.10 22.22 -1.52
C CYS A 214 11.47 22.45 -2.16
N GLY A 215 12.12 21.41 -2.66
CA GLY A 215 13.44 21.56 -3.25
C GLY A 215 14.16 20.26 -3.61
N ASP A 216 15.48 20.36 -3.67
CA ASP A 216 16.36 19.24 -3.96
C ASP A 216 16.23 18.16 -2.87
N PRO A 217 15.90 16.90 -3.21
CA PRO A 217 15.79 15.81 -2.24
C PRO A 217 17.12 15.44 -1.56
N SER A 218 18.26 15.89 -2.06
CA SER A 218 19.57 15.71 -1.40
C SER A 218 19.80 16.70 -0.25
N ASP A 219 19.05 17.80 -0.17
CA ASP A 219 19.08 18.72 0.96
C ASP A 219 18.25 18.15 2.11
N LEU A 220 18.88 17.87 3.26
CA LEU A 220 18.23 17.33 4.45
C LEU A 220 17.14 18.25 5.04
N GLN A 221 17.09 19.52 4.63
CA GLN A 221 16.04 20.44 5.04
C GLN A 221 14.83 20.45 4.11
N THR A 222 14.88 19.71 3.00
CA THR A 222 13.74 19.60 2.07
C THR A 222 12.68 18.68 2.65
N ASP A 223 11.46 19.20 2.79
CA ASP A 223 10.27 18.43 3.22
C ASP A 223 9.62 17.69 2.04
N VAL A 224 9.57 18.34 0.87
CA VAL A 224 8.96 17.81 -0.36
C VAL A 224 9.93 17.91 -1.51
N GLY A 225 10.44 16.78 -1.96
CA GLY A 225 11.32 16.66 -3.11
C GLY A 225 10.56 16.48 -4.42
N THR A 226 11.29 16.06 -5.47
CA THR A 226 10.69 15.76 -6.76
C THR A 226 9.80 14.52 -6.71
N VAL A 227 8.82 14.46 -7.60
CA VAL A 227 8.16 13.19 -7.97
C VAL A 227 9.04 12.42 -8.95
N ILE A 228 8.65 11.20 -9.30
CA ILE A 228 9.50 10.26 -10.04
C ILE A 228 9.98 10.78 -11.40
N ASP A 229 9.16 11.53 -12.09
CA ASP A 229 9.49 12.16 -13.37
C ASP A 229 8.59 13.36 -13.69
N GLU A 230 9.01 14.14 -14.68
CA GLU A 230 8.26 15.31 -15.12
C GLU A 230 6.90 14.97 -15.73
N LYS A 231 6.78 13.81 -16.39
CA LYS A 231 5.51 13.37 -16.98
C LYS A 231 4.45 13.19 -15.89
N SER A 232 4.84 12.62 -14.75
CA SER A 232 3.95 12.47 -13.58
C SER A 232 3.54 13.84 -13.02
N ALA A 233 4.48 14.76 -12.88
CA ALA A 233 4.19 16.12 -12.41
C ALA A 233 3.25 16.88 -13.36
N MET A 234 3.40 16.72 -14.67
CA MET A 234 2.49 17.31 -15.68
C MET A 234 1.08 16.73 -15.57
N LEU A 235 0.94 15.42 -15.32
CA LEU A 235 -0.37 14.78 -15.11
C LEU A 235 -1.07 15.37 -13.88
N PHE A 236 -0.35 15.58 -12.77
CA PHE A 236 -0.93 16.15 -11.56
C PHE A 236 -1.39 17.58 -11.79
N GLU A 237 -0.56 18.38 -12.47
CA GLU A 237 -0.91 19.74 -12.86
C GLU A 237 -2.18 19.78 -13.75
N SER A 238 -2.28 18.87 -14.72
CA SER A 238 -3.46 18.74 -15.60
C SER A 238 -4.72 18.45 -14.80
N ARG A 239 -4.71 17.45 -13.92
CA ARG A 239 -5.86 17.07 -13.09
C ARG A 239 -6.33 18.20 -12.18
N ILE A 240 -5.39 18.98 -11.64
CA ILE A 240 -5.75 20.15 -10.82
C ILE A 240 -6.39 21.24 -11.68
N LYS A 241 -5.84 21.52 -12.87
CA LYS A 241 -6.42 22.50 -13.82
C LYS A 241 -7.83 22.07 -14.26
N ASP A 242 -8.03 20.78 -14.50
CA ASP A 242 -9.32 20.23 -14.86
C ASP A 242 -10.33 20.40 -13.70
N ALA A 243 -9.98 20.02 -12.48
CA ALA A 243 -10.83 20.22 -11.32
C ALA A 243 -11.21 21.71 -11.13
N VAL A 244 -10.26 22.62 -11.33
CA VAL A 244 -10.53 24.08 -11.26
C VAL A 244 -11.48 24.51 -12.37
N SER A 245 -11.37 23.98 -13.58
CA SER A 245 -12.29 24.27 -14.68
C SER A 245 -13.72 23.79 -14.39
N LEU A 246 -13.87 22.78 -13.56
CA LEU A 246 -15.14 22.24 -13.08
C LEU A 246 -15.70 22.97 -11.83
N GLY A 247 -15.04 24.05 -11.38
CA GLY A 247 -15.51 24.92 -10.30
C GLY A 247 -14.78 24.78 -8.97
N ALA A 248 -13.78 23.90 -8.86
CA ALA A 248 -12.94 23.82 -7.68
C ALA A 248 -12.07 25.08 -7.52
N ARG A 249 -11.67 25.38 -6.29
CA ARG A 249 -10.88 26.56 -5.94
C ARG A 249 -9.48 26.16 -5.51
N LYS A 250 -8.47 26.50 -6.31
CA LYS A 250 -7.07 26.36 -5.89
C LYS A 250 -6.74 27.44 -4.86
N LEU A 251 -6.35 27.03 -3.67
CA LEU A 251 -6.05 27.92 -2.55
C LEU A 251 -4.55 28.08 -2.31
N TYR A 252 -3.75 27.09 -2.65
CA TYR A 252 -2.29 27.12 -2.50
C TYR A 252 -1.62 26.19 -3.52
N GLY A 253 -0.38 26.52 -3.92
CA GLY A 253 0.49 25.65 -4.72
C GLY A 253 0.16 25.64 -6.22
N ASN A 254 0.32 24.48 -6.86
CA ASN A 254 0.27 24.24 -8.30
C ASN A 254 1.46 24.88 -9.05
N GLU A 255 2.57 25.01 -8.36
CA GLU A 255 3.84 25.43 -8.99
C GLU A 255 4.63 24.18 -9.36
N ARG A 256 5.14 24.17 -10.58
CA ARG A 256 5.92 23.05 -11.11
C ARG A 256 7.21 23.55 -11.77
N GLN A 257 8.31 22.88 -11.45
CA GLN A 257 9.59 23.04 -12.13
C GLN A 257 10.15 21.65 -12.45
N GLY A 258 10.04 21.23 -13.72
CA GLY A 258 10.39 19.87 -14.10
C GLY A 258 9.57 18.84 -13.30
N ALA A 259 10.22 17.94 -12.60
CA ALA A 259 9.61 16.95 -11.74
C ALA A 259 9.29 17.45 -10.31
N LEU A 260 9.76 18.65 -9.92
CA LEU A 260 9.38 19.26 -8.64
C LEU A 260 7.97 19.83 -8.75
N PHE A 261 7.06 19.32 -7.94
CA PHE A 261 5.67 19.74 -7.89
C PHE A 261 5.32 20.13 -6.44
N HIS A 262 4.87 21.37 -6.25
CA HIS A 262 4.57 21.89 -4.92
C HIS A 262 3.26 21.32 -4.38
N PRO A 263 3.15 21.10 -3.05
CA PRO A 263 1.90 20.75 -2.41
C PRO A 263 0.78 21.69 -2.83
N THR A 264 -0.34 21.13 -3.27
CA THR A 264 -1.42 21.93 -3.87
C THR A 264 -2.74 21.67 -3.18
N VAL A 265 -3.29 22.69 -2.52
CA VAL A 265 -4.59 22.62 -1.84
C VAL A 265 -5.68 23.13 -2.77
N VAL A 266 -6.69 22.29 -2.98
CA VAL A 266 -7.84 22.55 -3.85
C VAL A 266 -9.13 22.30 -3.07
N ASP A 267 -9.99 23.27 -2.95
CA ASP A 267 -11.29 23.21 -2.25
C ASP A 267 -12.45 23.12 -3.22
N HIS A 268 -13.64 22.75 -2.71
CA HIS A 268 -14.86 22.53 -3.50
C HIS A 268 -14.67 21.59 -4.68
N VAL A 269 -13.85 20.55 -4.47
CA VAL A 269 -13.60 19.57 -5.52
C VAL A 269 -14.82 18.67 -5.70
N GLN A 270 -15.30 18.55 -6.94
CA GLN A 270 -16.39 17.64 -7.27
C GLN A 270 -15.91 16.18 -7.10
N TRP A 271 -16.74 15.39 -6.43
CA TRP A 271 -16.37 14.02 -6.04
C TRP A 271 -16.18 13.05 -7.22
N ASP A 272 -16.69 13.40 -8.41
CA ASP A 272 -16.66 12.59 -9.64
C ASP A 272 -15.65 13.11 -10.69
N CYS A 273 -14.86 14.14 -10.38
CA CYS A 273 -13.82 14.62 -11.28
C CYS A 273 -12.58 13.69 -11.29
N GLU A 274 -11.74 13.78 -12.32
CA GLU A 274 -10.57 12.92 -12.49
C GLU A 274 -9.59 13.01 -11.31
N LEU A 275 -9.39 14.19 -10.72
CA LEU A 275 -8.54 14.38 -9.54
C LEU A 275 -8.97 13.53 -8.33
N VAL A 276 -10.28 13.23 -8.22
CA VAL A 276 -10.88 12.44 -7.14
C VAL A 276 -11.03 10.97 -7.52
N MET A 277 -11.40 10.67 -8.78
CA MET A 277 -11.70 9.31 -9.21
C MET A 277 -10.44 8.50 -9.53
N GLU A 278 -9.38 9.16 -9.99
CA GLU A 278 -8.13 8.53 -10.38
C GLU A 278 -7.02 8.73 -9.33
N GLU A 279 -6.13 7.76 -9.20
CA GLU A 279 -4.99 7.87 -8.29
C GLU A 279 -4.02 8.96 -8.75
N THR A 280 -3.96 10.08 -8.02
CA THR A 280 -2.92 11.10 -8.19
C THR A 280 -1.75 10.79 -7.26
N PHE A 281 -0.65 10.29 -7.82
CA PHE A 281 0.51 9.82 -7.08
C PHE A 281 1.52 10.94 -6.82
N GLY A 282 1.02 12.04 -6.23
CA GLY A 282 1.74 13.27 -5.99
C GLY A 282 1.14 14.10 -4.85
N PRO A 283 1.72 15.25 -4.50
CA PRO A 283 1.34 16.06 -3.35
C PRO A 283 0.12 16.96 -3.61
N ALA A 284 -0.95 16.40 -4.18
CA ALA A 284 -2.24 17.06 -4.32
C ALA A 284 -3.10 16.83 -3.08
N ILE A 285 -3.78 17.88 -2.61
CA ILE A 285 -4.61 17.90 -1.40
C ILE A 285 -6.02 18.39 -1.79
N PRO A 286 -6.82 17.56 -2.48
CA PRO A 286 -8.19 17.91 -2.81
C PRO A 286 -9.09 17.76 -1.58
N VAL A 287 -9.94 18.77 -1.34
CA VAL A 287 -10.93 18.79 -0.29
C VAL A 287 -12.33 18.70 -0.91
N ILE A 288 -13.07 17.70 -0.49
CA ILE A 288 -14.45 17.43 -0.85
C ILE A 288 -15.29 17.71 0.38
N ARG A 289 -16.29 18.55 0.23
CA ARG A 289 -17.20 18.88 1.32
C ARG A 289 -18.32 17.86 1.38
N VAL A 290 -18.59 17.32 2.57
CA VAL A 290 -19.64 16.34 2.83
C VAL A 290 -20.65 16.88 3.82
N LYS A 291 -21.90 16.44 3.70
CA LYS A 291 -23.01 16.97 4.51
C LYS A 291 -23.10 16.34 5.89
N ASP A 292 -22.83 15.04 5.94
CA ASP A 292 -23.00 14.19 7.11
C ASP A 292 -22.25 12.86 6.92
N ILE A 293 -22.35 11.98 7.88
CA ILE A 293 -21.70 10.66 7.85
C ILE A 293 -22.15 9.79 6.67
N ASP A 294 -23.43 9.83 6.30
CA ASP A 294 -23.96 9.01 5.19
C ASP A 294 -23.33 9.45 3.87
N ASN A 295 -23.25 10.74 3.64
CA ASN A 295 -22.60 11.31 2.48
C ASN A 295 -21.07 11.06 2.50
N ALA A 296 -20.43 11.16 3.67
CA ALA A 296 -19.01 10.84 3.81
C ALA A 296 -18.69 9.38 3.42
N ILE A 297 -19.48 8.42 3.90
CA ILE A 297 -19.34 6.99 3.56
C ILE A 297 -19.61 6.77 2.06
N GLN A 298 -20.64 7.38 1.51
CA GLN A 298 -20.96 7.28 0.09
C GLN A 298 -19.81 7.77 -0.79
N VAL A 299 -19.27 8.96 -0.52
CA VAL A 299 -18.17 9.55 -1.29
C VAL A 299 -16.87 8.76 -1.08
N ALA A 300 -16.58 8.31 0.15
CA ALA A 300 -15.43 7.51 0.45
C ALA A 300 -15.40 6.22 -0.37
N ASN A 301 -16.55 5.53 -0.44
CA ASN A 301 -16.72 4.27 -1.16
C ASN A 301 -16.89 4.44 -2.68
N GLY A 302 -17.08 5.65 -3.18
CA GLY A 302 -17.47 5.96 -4.56
C GLY A 302 -16.37 5.79 -5.63
N THR A 303 -15.18 5.30 -5.27
CA THR A 303 -14.10 5.04 -6.23
C THR A 303 -13.88 3.55 -6.45
N SER A 304 -13.16 3.20 -7.51
CA SER A 304 -12.74 1.81 -7.79
C SER A 304 -11.72 1.27 -6.79
N PHE A 305 -11.13 2.13 -5.96
CA PHE A 305 -10.09 1.78 -4.99
C PHE A 305 -10.65 1.39 -3.63
N GLY A 306 -9.91 0.56 -2.90
CA GLY A 306 -10.29 0.12 -1.56
C GLY A 306 -9.09 -0.33 -0.71
N LEU A 307 -7.99 0.46 -0.70
CA LEU A 307 -6.78 0.09 0.05
C LEU A 307 -6.90 0.43 1.52
N SER A 308 -7.03 1.72 1.84
CA SER A 308 -7.05 2.20 3.23
C SER A 308 -7.79 3.52 3.36
N SER A 309 -8.19 3.86 4.58
CA SER A 309 -8.84 5.12 4.94
C SER A 309 -8.40 5.60 6.33
N GLY A 310 -8.47 6.91 6.56
CA GLY A 310 -8.31 7.53 7.86
C GLY A 310 -9.59 8.25 8.26
N VAL A 311 -9.89 8.29 9.55
CA VAL A 311 -11.11 8.92 10.09
C VAL A 311 -10.76 9.72 11.35
N CYS A 312 -11.17 10.98 11.40
CA CYS A 312 -11.03 11.87 12.54
C CYS A 312 -12.41 12.17 13.11
N THR A 313 -12.79 11.47 14.16
CA THR A 313 -13.99 11.69 14.99
C THR A 313 -13.79 11.04 16.35
N ASN A 314 -14.46 11.55 17.39
CA ASN A 314 -14.48 10.97 18.75
C ASN A 314 -15.81 10.25 19.03
N ARG A 315 -16.78 10.33 18.13
CA ARG A 315 -18.08 9.70 18.29
C ARG A 315 -17.99 8.20 18.06
N LEU A 316 -18.25 7.42 19.08
CA LEU A 316 -18.20 5.94 19.02
C LEU A 316 -19.20 5.36 18.01
N ASP A 317 -20.39 5.95 17.90
CA ASP A 317 -21.38 5.55 16.91
C ASP A 317 -20.87 5.77 15.46
N TYR A 318 -20.21 6.88 15.19
CA TYR A 318 -19.58 7.16 13.89
C TYR A 318 -18.40 6.22 13.62
N ILE A 319 -17.53 6.03 14.61
CA ILE A 319 -16.39 5.10 14.50
C ILE A 319 -16.88 3.70 14.12
N THR A 320 -17.93 3.20 14.79
CA THR A 320 -18.51 1.88 14.52
C THR A 320 -19.05 1.80 13.10
N ARG A 321 -19.76 2.83 12.64
CA ARG A 321 -20.26 2.88 11.26
C ARG A 321 -19.14 2.90 10.23
N PHE A 322 -18.12 3.76 10.41
CA PHE A 322 -16.99 3.83 9.48
C PHE A 322 -16.24 2.48 9.39
N ILE A 323 -16.02 1.79 10.52
CA ILE A 323 -15.38 0.48 10.51
C ILE A 323 -16.20 -0.55 9.72
N ASN A 324 -17.53 -0.55 9.86
CA ASN A 324 -18.41 -1.54 9.23
C ASN A 324 -18.78 -1.21 7.78
N GLU A 325 -18.87 0.08 7.41
CA GLU A 325 -19.47 0.51 6.16
C GLU A 325 -18.43 0.99 5.11
N LEU A 326 -17.20 1.31 5.52
CA LEU A 326 -16.14 1.66 4.57
C LEU A 326 -15.59 0.42 3.85
N ASN A 327 -15.67 0.44 2.53
CA ASN A 327 -15.16 -0.64 1.65
C ASN A 327 -13.66 -0.47 1.38
N HIS A 328 -12.86 -0.52 2.44
CA HIS A 328 -11.41 -0.41 2.41
C HIS A 328 -10.76 -1.56 3.20
N GLY A 329 -9.57 -1.97 2.79
CA GLY A 329 -8.82 -3.02 3.48
C GLY A 329 -8.37 -2.64 4.89
N THR A 330 -8.22 -1.33 5.16
CA THR A 330 -7.81 -0.79 6.47
C THR A 330 -8.59 0.48 6.77
N VAL A 331 -9.07 0.63 8.01
CA VAL A 331 -9.70 1.85 8.53
C VAL A 331 -8.93 2.27 9.79
N ASN A 332 -8.30 3.43 9.76
CA ASN A 332 -7.52 3.97 10.87
C ASN A 332 -8.27 5.13 11.53
N ILE A 333 -8.49 5.05 12.83
CA ILE A 333 -9.14 6.12 13.60
C ILE A 333 -8.08 7.03 14.20
N TRP A 334 -8.23 8.32 14.01
CA TRP A 334 -7.28 9.37 14.43
C TRP A 334 -5.86 9.15 13.92
N GLU A 335 -5.74 8.61 12.69
CA GLU A 335 -4.45 8.39 12.05
C GLU A 335 -4.59 8.49 10.52
N VAL A 336 -3.45 8.65 9.84
CA VAL A 336 -3.41 8.65 8.37
C VAL A 336 -3.77 7.26 7.81
N PRO A 337 -4.32 7.17 6.58
CA PRO A 337 -4.64 5.89 5.96
C PRO A 337 -3.49 4.90 5.91
N GLY A 338 -2.26 5.40 5.85
CA GLY A 338 -1.04 4.59 5.73
C GLY A 338 -0.42 4.13 7.05
N TYR A 339 -1.05 4.37 8.19
CA TYR A 339 -0.53 3.88 9.47
C TYR A 339 -0.65 2.36 9.56
N ARG A 340 0.47 1.70 9.85
CA ARG A 340 0.53 0.27 10.11
C ARG A 340 1.84 -0.09 10.82
N ILE A 341 1.89 -1.25 11.45
CA ILE A 341 3.11 -1.94 11.82
C ILE A 341 3.41 -3.05 10.81
N GLU A 342 4.66 -3.46 10.66
CA GLU A 342 5.08 -4.41 9.61
C GLU A 342 4.50 -5.81 9.79
N MET A 343 4.08 -6.16 11.01
CA MET A 343 3.40 -7.43 11.30
C MET A 343 1.91 -7.43 10.94
N SER A 344 1.24 -6.26 10.94
CA SER A 344 -0.19 -6.22 10.73
C SER A 344 -0.56 -6.59 9.29
N PRO A 345 -1.68 -7.29 9.09
CA PRO A 345 -2.19 -7.56 7.75
C PRO A 345 -2.41 -6.25 6.98
N PHE A 346 -1.92 -6.18 5.75
CA PHE A 346 -2.07 -5.02 4.88
C PHE A 346 -2.42 -5.48 3.46
N GLY A 347 -3.37 -4.81 2.82
CA GLY A 347 -3.76 -5.09 1.44
C GLY A 347 -5.16 -4.57 1.15
N GLY A 348 -5.41 -4.29 -0.14
CA GLY A 348 -6.62 -3.70 -0.65
C GLY A 348 -7.66 -4.71 -1.13
N ILE A 349 -8.85 -4.18 -1.32
CA ILE A 349 -9.97 -4.80 -2.05
C ILE A 349 -10.29 -3.97 -3.27
N LYS A 350 -11.26 -4.35 -4.08
CA LYS A 350 -11.58 -3.73 -5.37
C LYS A 350 -10.33 -3.69 -6.27
N ASP A 351 -10.09 -2.57 -6.95
CA ASP A 351 -8.92 -2.38 -7.81
C ASP A 351 -7.60 -2.17 -7.04
N SER A 352 -7.64 -2.10 -5.71
CA SER A 352 -6.43 -2.00 -4.89
C SER A 352 -5.77 -3.34 -4.57
N GLY A 353 -6.43 -4.46 -4.85
CA GLY A 353 -5.88 -5.80 -4.63
C GLY A 353 -6.93 -6.89 -4.65
N LEU A 354 -6.49 -8.14 -4.53
CA LEU A 354 -7.37 -9.32 -4.59
C LEU A 354 -7.93 -9.73 -3.21
N GLY A 355 -7.83 -8.89 -2.19
CA GLY A 355 -8.25 -9.22 -0.82
C GLY A 355 -7.24 -10.06 -0.02
N TYR A 356 -6.17 -10.53 -0.65
CA TYR A 356 -5.03 -11.11 0.06
C TYR A 356 -4.27 -10.03 0.80
N LYS A 357 -3.68 -10.38 1.93
CA LYS A 357 -2.95 -9.43 2.76
C LYS A 357 -1.45 -9.67 2.68
N GLU A 358 -0.67 -8.61 2.58
CA GLU A 358 0.74 -8.57 2.93
C GLU A 358 0.89 -8.27 4.44
N GLY A 359 2.11 -8.09 4.90
CA GLY A 359 2.54 -8.08 6.28
C GLY A 359 3.29 -9.38 6.56
N VAL A 360 4.22 -9.35 7.49
CA VAL A 360 5.17 -10.47 7.65
C VAL A 360 4.47 -11.81 7.82
N ILE A 361 3.48 -11.89 8.71
CA ILE A 361 2.75 -13.14 9.00
C ILE A 361 1.95 -13.62 7.78
N GLU A 362 1.20 -12.72 7.16
CA GLU A 362 0.33 -13.09 6.04
C GLU A 362 1.14 -13.43 4.78
N ALA A 363 2.27 -12.76 4.56
CA ALA A 363 3.18 -13.11 3.48
C ALA A 363 3.80 -14.50 3.70
N MET A 364 4.25 -14.85 4.92
CA MET A 364 4.75 -16.19 5.23
C MET A 364 3.68 -17.28 4.97
N LYS A 365 2.42 -17.01 5.35
CA LYS A 365 1.30 -17.91 5.05
C LYS A 365 1.06 -18.06 3.56
N SER A 366 1.07 -16.96 2.83
CA SER A 366 0.80 -16.94 1.39
C SER A 366 1.90 -17.58 0.55
N PHE A 367 3.14 -17.57 1.05
CA PHE A 367 4.32 -18.14 0.39
C PHE A 367 4.53 -19.63 0.70
N THR A 368 3.56 -20.28 1.32
CA THR A 368 3.64 -21.70 1.66
C THR A 368 2.41 -22.46 1.18
N ASN A 369 2.56 -23.77 1.07
CA ASN A 369 1.46 -24.72 0.92
C ASN A 369 1.17 -25.38 2.27
N ILE A 370 -0.11 -25.70 2.52
CA ILE A 370 -0.50 -26.48 3.67
C ILE A 370 -0.50 -27.95 3.26
N LYS A 371 0.26 -28.76 3.99
CA LYS A 371 0.20 -30.20 3.90
C LYS A 371 -0.53 -30.77 5.12
N THR A 372 -1.42 -31.70 4.89
CA THR A 372 -2.11 -32.44 5.97
C THR A 372 -1.63 -33.88 6.02
N PHE A 373 -1.47 -34.38 7.22
CA PHE A 373 -1.20 -35.81 7.44
C PHE A 373 -1.95 -36.31 8.65
N SER A 374 -2.29 -37.60 8.66
CA SER A 374 -3.02 -38.24 9.79
C SER A 374 -2.20 -39.31 10.43
N MET A 375 -2.27 -39.39 11.75
CA MET A 375 -1.62 -40.45 12.54
C MET A 375 -2.62 -41.15 13.44
N PRO A 376 -2.46 -42.48 13.67
CA PRO A 376 -3.18 -43.19 14.76
C PRO A 376 -2.88 -42.51 16.09
N TRP A 377 -3.89 -42.28 16.89
CA TRP A 377 -3.73 -41.65 18.21
C TRP A 377 -4.42 -42.51 19.26
N MET A 378 -3.62 -43.25 19.99
CA MET A 378 -4.11 -44.15 21.06
C MET A 378 -4.26 -43.38 22.38
#